data_6c257283a2906faae41c339c70d29b1a
#
_entry.id   6c257283a2906faae41c339c70d29b1a
#
_cell.length_a   1.000
_cell.length_b   1.000
_cell.length_c   1.000
_cell.angle_alpha   90.00
_cell.angle_beta   90.00
_cell.angle_gamma   90.00
#
_symmetry.space_group_name_H-M   'P 1'
#
loop_
_entity.id
_entity.type
_entity.pdbx_description
1 polymer ?
#
loop_
_entity_poly.entity_id
_entity_poly.type
_entity_poly.pdbx_seq_one_letter_code
_entity_poly.pdbx_strand_id
1 'polypeptide(L)'
;MDAGILGIFFSKDNTTEIDALRISIKTRQVEAHALKPMLCEAFFHVCKVEGKDAAAAKLATFLRIYKIIQDDLDEPTINLAGTLKCQHRDRLSYIDCMNIAFCLNYRYTLHTTEKLLKQILPETRKKLRIMSYKFLV
;
A
#
# COMPACT_ATOMS: atom_id res chain seq x y z
N MET A 1 2.10 -2.83 -0.92
CA MET A 1 0.82 -2.50 -0.23
C MET A 1 0.60 -1.01 -0.22
N ASP A 2 -0.63 -0.56 -0.34
CA ASP A 2 -0.95 0.85 -0.14
C ASP A 2 -1.42 1.12 1.30
N ALA A 3 -1.62 2.41 1.63
CA ALA A 3 -2.02 2.82 2.98
C ALA A 3 -3.41 2.27 3.38
N GLY A 4 -4.31 2.08 2.42
CA GLY A 4 -5.62 1.50 2.68
C GLY A 4 -5.54 0.06 3.15
N ILE A 5 -4.70 -0.75 2.50
CA ILE A 5 -4.44 -2.14 2.90
C ILE A 5 -3.77 -2.19 4.27
N LEU A 6 -2.79 -1.32 4.52
CA LEU A 6 -2.14 -1.23 5.83
C LEU A 6 -3.14 -0.87 6.92
N GLY A 7 -4.07 0.06 6.62
CA GLY A 7 -5.15 0.40 7.55
C GLY A 7 -6.05 -0.78 7.89
N ILE A 8 -6.39 -1.61 6.91
CA ILE A 8 -7.17 -2.83 7.15
C ILE A 8 -6.39 -3.81 8.04
N PHE A 9 -5.09 -3.96 7.81
CA PHE A 9 -4.25 -4.83 8.64
C PHE A 9 -4.17 -4.36 10.10
N PHE A 10 -4.22 -3.04 10.31
CA PHE A 10 -4.21 -2.45 11.66
C PHE A 10 -5.56 -2.53 12.35
N SER A 11 -6.64 -2.73 11.59
CA SER A 11 -7.98 -2.86 12.15
C SER A 11 -8.25 -4.30 12.59
N LYS A 12 -9.29 -4.48 13.42
CA LYS A 12 -9.76 -5.80 13.81
C LYS A 12 -10.79 -6.37 12.83
N ASP A 13 -11.16 -5.59 11.83
CA ASP A 13 -12.13 -6.00 10.82
C ASP A 13 -11.47 -6.98 9.86
N ASN A 14 -11.93 -8.21 9.88
CA ASN A 14 -11.36 -9.29 9.10
C ASN A 14 -12.36 -9.73 8.04
N THR A 15 -11.99 -9.54 6.77
CA THR A 15 -12.64 -10.25 5.69
C THR A 15 -11.88 -11.55 5.44
N THR A 16 -12.55 -12.54 4.83
CA THR A 16 -11.90 -13.80 4.45
C THR A 16 -10.68 -13.56 3.56
N GLU A 17 -10.79 -12.60 2.63
CA GLU A 17 -9.72 -12.25 1.70
C GLU A 17 -8.51 -11.64 2.41
N ILE A 18 -8.74 -10.76 3.39
CA ILE A 18 -7.66 -10.15 4.19
C ILE A 18 -7.02 -11.20 5.09
N ASP A 19 -7.79 -12.10 5.69
CA ASP A 19 -7.24 -13.17 6.50
C ASP A 19 -6.38 -14.12 5.68
N ALA A 20 -6.81 -14.46 4.47
CA ALA A 20 -6.02 -15.26 3.54
C ALA A 20 -4.70 -14.56 3.18
N LEU A 21 -4.73 -13.27 2.94
CA LEU A 21 -3.53 -12.48 2.67
C LEU A 21 -2.59 -12.46 3.88
N ARG A 22 -3.12 -12.25 5.09
CA ARG A 22 -2.33 -12.29 6.33
C ARG A 22 -1.62 -13.62 6.50
N ILE A 23 -2.33 -14.72 6.28
CA ILE A 23 -1.77 -16.07 6.39
C ILE A 23 -0.68 -16.28 5.32
N SER A 24 -0.92 -15.89 4.08
CA SER A 24 0.05 -16.01 2.99
C SER A 24 1.35 -15.25 3.28
N ILE A 25 1.26 -14.07 3.88
CA ILE A 25 2.43 -13.27 4.25
C ILE A 25 3.14 -13.91 5.45
N LYS A 26 2.40 -14.32 6.49
CA LYS A 26 2.97 -14.95 7.69
C LYS A 26 3.70 -16.25 7.37
N THR A 27 3.14 -17.06 6.50
CA THR A 27 3.72 -18.35 6.10
C THR A 27 4.77 -18.22 5.00
N ARG A 28 5.04 -16.98 4.55
CA ARG A 28 5.99 -16.65 3.49
C ARG A 28 5.70 -17.30 2.15
N GLN A 29 4.44 -17.60 1.87
CA GLN A 29 4.01 -17.98 0.53
C GLN A 29 4.11 -16.82 -0.43
N VAL A 30 3.93 -15.58 0.07
CA VAL A 30 4.16 -14.34 -0.66
C VAL A 30 5.07 -13.43 0.15
N GLU A 31 5.90 -12.68 -0.55
CA GLU A 31 6.77 -11.66 0.01
C GLU A 31 6.05 -10.32 -0.07
N ALA A 32 5.95 -9.63 1.06
CA ALA A 32 5.23 -8.36 1.12
C ALA A 32 6.21 -7.19 1.20
N HIS A 33 6.02 -6.22 0.31
CA HIS A 33 6.80 -5.00 0.21
C HIS A 33 5.94 -3.79 0.54
N ALA A 34 6.51 -2.83 1.22
CA ALA A 34 5.90 -1.52 1.43
C ALA A 34 6.95 -0.42 1.27
N LEU A 35 6.64 0.58 0.46
CA LEU A 35 7.49 1.76 0.37
C LEU A 35 7.47 2.52 1.69
N LYS A 36 8.63 3.03 2.11
CA LYS A 36 8.73 3.81 3.35
C LYS A 36 7.79 5.02 3.38
N PRO A 37 7.60 5.79 2.31
CA PRO A 37 6.59 6.86 2.29
C PRO A 37 5.18 6.35 2.60
N MET A 38 4.84 5.16 2.14
CA MET A 38 3.53 4.55 2.40
C MET A 38 3.36 4.19 3.87
N LEU A 39 4.41 3.72 4.51
CA LEU A 39 4.41 3.44 5.95
C LEU A 39 4.22 4.72 6.77
N CYS A 40 4.79 5.82 6.30
CA CYS A 40 4.60 7.13 6.92
C CYS A 40 3.13 7.58 6.85
N GLU A 41 2.48 7.38 5.71
CA GLU A 41 1.05 7.69 5.56
C GLU A 41 0.19 6.81 6.46
N ALA A 42 0.49 5.52 6.54
CA ALA A 42 -0.22 4.60 7.43
C ALA A 42 -0.07 5.00 8.90
N PHE A 43 1.13 5.39 9.31
CA PHE A 43 1.38 5.94 10.64
C PHE A 43 0.49 7.15 10.92
N PHE A 44 0.43 8.09 9.99
CA PHE A 44 -0.39 9.29 10.12
C PHE A 44 -1.86 8.94 10.33
N HIS A 45 -2.41 8.01 9.57
CA HIS A 45 -3.82 7.62 9.69
C HIS A 45 -4.15 7.03 11.07
N VAL A 46 -3.26 6.26 11.65
CA VAL A 46 -3.45 5.74 13.02
C VAL A 46 -3.26 6.86 14.05
N CYS A 47 -2.23 7.67 13.87
CA CYS A 47 -1.87 8.75 14.79
C CYS A 47 -3.00 9.75 14.97
N LYS A 48 -3.67 10.15 13.90
CA LYS A 48 -4.76 11.14 13.99
C LYS A 48 -5.97 10.64 14.77
N VAL A 49 -6.14 9.33 14.92
CA VAL A 49 -7.28 8.73 15.63
C VAL A 49 -6.86 8.25 17.02
N GLU A 50 -5.71 7.60 17.15
CA GLU A 50 -5.30 6.92 18.38
C GLU A 50 -4.06 7.53 19.05
N GLY A 51 -3.40 8.49 18.42
CA GLY A 51 -2.19 9.14 18.92
C GLY A 51 -0.90 8.47 18.46
N LYS A 52 0.21 9.17 18.67
CA LYS A 52 1.53 8.76 18.16
C LYS A 52 2.07 7.48 18.78
N ASP A 53 1.82 7.26 20.06
CA ASP A 53 2.34 6.08 20.74
C ASP A 53 1.65 4.80 20.27
N ALA A 54 0.34 4.84 20.08
CA ALA A 54 -0.43 3.75 19.49
C ALA A 54 0.00 3.48 18.05
N ALA A 55 0.21 4.54 17.26
CA ALA A 55 0.67 4.42 15.88
C ALA A 55 2.05 3.76 15.81
N ALA A 56 2.99 4.19 16.66
CA ALA A 56 4.33 3.60 16.70
C ALA A 56 4.29 2.12 17.08
N ALA A 57 3.49 1.77 18.09
CA ALA A 57 3.35 0.39 18.55
C ALA A 57 2.73 -0.51 17.47
N LYS A 58 1.66 -0.06 16.81
CA LYS A 58 0.99 -0.83 15.74
C LYS A 58 1.90 -1.03 14.54
N LEU A 59 2.61 0.01 14.12
CA LEU A 59 3.53 -0.09 12.98
C LEU A 59 4.68 -1.05 13.28
N ALA A 60 5.31 -0.93 14.45
CA ALA A 60 6.40 -1.81 14.84
C ALA A 60 5.96 -3.28 14.90
N THR A 61 4.80 -3.54 15.49
CA THR A 61 4.23 -4.88 15.57
C THR A 61 3.95 -5.46 14.17
N PHE A 62 3.34 -4.67 13.31
CA PHE A 62 3.02 -5.06 11.94
C PHE A 62 4.29 -5.44 11.16
N LEU A 63 5.31 -4.59 11.18
CA LEU A 63 6.56 -4.84 10.46
C LEU A 63 7.26 -6.11 10.95
N ARG A 64 7.21 -6.36 12.24
CA ARG A 64 7.86 -7.53 12.85
C ARG A 64 7.10 -8.83 12.56
N ILE A 65 5.77 -8.83 12.73
CA ILE A 65 4.95 -10.04 12.56
C ILE A 65 4.94 -10.50 11.12
N TYR A 66 4.78 -9.58 10.19
CA TYR A 66 4.65 -9.91 8.77
C TYR A 66 5.98 -9.85 8.02
N LYS A 67 7.06 -9.44 8.69
CA LYS A 67 8.40 -9.31 8.08
C LYS A 67 8.36 -8.54 6.77
N ILE A 68 7.67 -7.41 6.78
CA ILE A 68 7.50 -6.55 5.61
C ILE A 68 8.86 -6.02 5.16
N ILE A 69 9.14 -6.15 3.88
CA ILE A 69 10.31 -5.55 3.25
C ILE A 69 10.01 -4.07 3.03
N GLN A 70 10.86 -3.22 3.62
CA GLN A 70 10.73 -1.78 3.53
C GLN A 70 11.65 -1.27 2.43
N ASP A 71 11.06 -0.68 1.40
CA ASP A 71 11.80 -0.23 0.22
C ASP A 71 11.90 1.28 0.15
N ASP A 72 13.05 1.75 -0.31
CA ASP A 72 13.28 3.13 -0.66
C ASP A 72 12.91 3.39 -2.11
N LEU A 73 12.77 4.68 -2.47
CA LEU A 73 12.54 5.08 -3.85
C LEU A 73 13.89 5.17 -4.57
N ASP A 74 14.07 4.35 -5.60
CA ASP A 74 15.21 4.48 -6.50
C ASP A 74 14.92 5.52 -7.60
N GLU A 75 15.94 5.88 -8.35
CA GLU A 75 15.81 6.91 -9.39
C GLU A 75 14.78 6.56 -10.48
N PRO A 76 14.77 5.32 -11.03
CA PRO A 76 13.73 4.95 -12.01
C PRO A 76 12.31 5.06 -11.44
N THR A 77 12.11 4.70 -10.18
CA THR A 77 10.81 4.79 -9.53
C THR A 77 10.39 6.24 -9.30
N ILE A 78 11.33 7.10 -8.90
CA ILE A 78 11.08 8.55 -8.76
C ILE A 78 10.64 9.14 -10.10
N ASN A 79 11.35 8.84 -11.17
CA ASN A 79 11.03 9.36 -12.50
C ASN A 79 9.66 8.90 -12.97
N LEU A 80 9.33 7.63 -12.80
CA LEU A 80 8.03 7.11 -13.19
C LEU A 80 6.91 7.67 -12.31
N ALA A 81 7.12 7.78 -11.00
CA ALA A 81 6.13 8.35 -10.08
C ALA A 81 5.82 9.80 -10.45
N GLY A 82 6.84 10.60 -10.75
CA GLY A 82 6.66 11.98 -11.20
C GLY A 82 5.90 12.07 -12.51
N THR A 83 6.20 11.19 -13.46
CA THR A 83 5.48 11.10 -14.74
C THR A 83 4.01 10.73 -14.52
N LEU A 84 3.73 9.75 -13.68
CA LEU A 84 2.36 9.36 -13.33
C LEU A 84 1.61 10.50 -12.66
N LYS A 85 2.26 11.23 -11.76
CA LYS A 85 1.65 12.40 -11.12
C LYS A 85 1.29 13.47 -12.14
N CYS A 86 2.17 13.70 -13.12
CA CYS A 86 1.91 14.64 -14.21
C CYS A 86 0.69 14.22 -15.04
N GLN A 87 0.54 12.93 -15.31
CA GLN A 87 -0.58 12.39 -16.09
C GLN A 87 -1.89 12.38 -15.31
N HIS A 88 -1.84 12.03 -14.02
CA HIS A 88 -3.05 11.89 -13.19
C HIS A 88 -3.41 13.16 -12.41
N ARG A 89 -2.47 14.08 -12.26
CA ARG A 89 -2.64 15.38 -11.57
C ARG A 89 -3.37 15.24 -10.24
N ASP A 90 -4.58 15.82 -10.13
CA ASP A 90 -5.36 15.82 -8.89
C ASP A 90 -6.08 14.50 -8.59
N ARG A 91 -6.05 13.55 -9.52
CA ARG A 91 -6.74 12.26 -9.35
C ARG A 91 -6.02 11.32 -8.40
N LEU A 92 -4.69 11.39 -8.37
CA LEU A 92 -3.84 10.55 -7.51
C LEU A 92 -2.90 11.42 -6.68
N SER A 93 -2.67 11.01 -5.44
CA SER A 93 -1.66 11.61 -4.59
C SER A 93 -0.25 11.25 -5.05
N TYR A 94 0.76 11.97 -4.56
CA TYR A 94 2.16 11.60 -4.79
C TYR A 94 2.47 10.19 -4.30
N ILE A 95 2.00 9.84 -3.12
CA ILE A 95 2.25 8.52 -2.52
C ILE A 95 1.62 7.42 -3.35
N ASP A 96 0.41 7.62 -3.85
CA ASP A 96 -0.24 6.66 -4.75
C ASP A 96 0.56 6.47 -6.04
N CYS A 97 1.06 7.56 -6.62
CA CYS A 97 1.91 7.50 -7.81
C CYS A 97 3.22 6.77 -7.53
N MET A 98 3.84 6.99 -6.37
CA MET A 98 5.05 6.29 -5.95
C MET A 98 4.80 4.78 -5.85
N ASN A 99 3.70 4.38 -5.22
CA ASN A 99 3.37 2.97 -5.04
C ASN A 99 3.06 2.28 -6.38
N ILE A 100 2.32 2.94 -7.26
CA ILE A 100 2.03 2.43 -8.61
C ILE A 100 3.33 2.28 -9.41
N ALA A 101 4.19 3.30 -9.41
CA ALA A 101 5.47 3.27 -10.09
C ALA A 101 6.37 2.13 -9.60
N PHE A 102 6.41 1.93 -8.30
CA PHE A 102 7.16 0.84 -7.69
C PHE A 102 6.67 -0.52 -8.18
N CYS A 103 5.36 -0.75 -8.16
CA CYS A 103 4.77 -1.99 -8.63
C CYS A 103 5.02 -2.22 -10.13
N LEU A 104 4.96 -1.17 -10.94
CA LEU A 104 5.23 -1.28 -12.38
C LEU A 104 6.69 -1.63 -12.66
N ASN A 105 7.63 -0.95 -12.01
CA ASN A 105 9.05 -1.14 -12.26
C ASN A 105 9.56 -2.50 -11.80
N TYR A 106 9.03 -3.01 -10.70
CA TYR A 106 9.45 -4.29 -10.13
C TYR A 106 8.51 -5.44 -10.47
N ARG A 107 7.44 -5.17 -11.21
CA ARG A 107 6.41 -6.16 -11.58
C ARG A 107 5.75 -6.82 -10.37
N TYR A 108 5.56 -6.04 -9.32
CA TYR A 108 4.85 -6.48 -8.14
C TYR A 108 3.34 -6.30 -8.30
N THR A 109 2.58 -7.15 -7.63
CA THR A 109 1.12 -6.99 -7.57
C THR A 109 0.79 -5.87 -6.58
N LEU A 110 0.01 -4.90 -7.03
CA LEU A 110 -0.50 -3.82 -6.18
C LEU A 110 -1.70 -4.33 -5.38
N HIS A 111 -1.57 -4.38 -4.06
CA HIS A 111 -2.68 -4.65 -3.16
C HIS A 111 -3.26 -3.31 -2.70
N THR A 112 -4.51 -3.06 -3.04
CA THR A 112 -5.15 -1.76 -2.82
C THR A 112 -6.63 -1.90 -2.51
N THR A 113 -7.27 -0.78 -2.21
CA THR A 113 -8.72 -0.70 -2.05
C THR A 113 -9.39 -0.32 -3.36
N GLU A 114 -10.69 -0.62 -3.49
CA GLU A 114 -11.46 -0.30 -4.69
C GLU A 114 -11.49 1.20 -4.98
N LYS A 115 -11.38 2.03 -3.95
CA LYS A 115 -11.39 3.49 -4.11
C LYS A 115 -10.25 3.98 -5.00
N LEU A 116 -9.05 3.45 -4.81
CA LEU A 116 -7.89 3.83 -5.61
C LEU A 116 -8.06 3.43 -7.07
N LEU A 117 -8.63 2.26 -7.33
CA LEU A 117 -8.82 1.74 -8.70
C LEU A 117 -9.62 2.69 -9.59
N LYS A 118 -10.63 3.35 -9.02
CA LYS A 118 -11.47 4.29 -9.76
C LYS A 118 -10.73 5.56 -10.19
N GLN A 119 -9.59 5.85 -9.54
CA GLN A 119 -8.80 7.04 -9.78
C GLN A 119 -7.68 6.82 -10.79
N ILE A 120 -7.34 5.56 -11.08
CA ILE A 120 -6.25 5.21 -12.01
C ILE A 120 -6.76 5.28 -13.44
N LEU A 121 -5.98 5.94 -14.32
CA LEU A 121 -6.30 5.98 -15.76
C LEU A 121 -6.29 4.55 -16.35
N PRO A 122 -7.20 4.25 -17.31
CA PRO A 122 -7.29 2.92 -17.90
C PRO A 122 -5.97 2.41 -18.51
N GLU A 123 -5.20 3.28 -19.11
CA GLU A 123 -3.91 2.95 -19.72
C GLU A 123 -2.89 2.46 -18.69
N THR A 124 -2.84 3.13 -17.53
CA THR A 124 -1.98 2.74 -16.42
C THR A 124 -2.48 1.45 -15.78
N ARG A 125 -3.80 1.32 -15.61
CA ARG A 125 -4.42 0.15 -15.01
C ARG A 125 -4.13 -1.14 -15.77
N LYS A 126 -4.08 -1.09 -17.10
CA LYS A 126 -3.78 -2.27 -17.93
C LYS A 126 -2.39 -2.83 -17.71
N LYS A 127 -1.44 -2.01 -17.26
CA LYS A 127 -0.05 -2.41 -17.03
C LYS A 127 0.17 -2.97 -15.62
N LEU A 128 -0.79 -2.80 -14.71
CA LEU A 128 -0.68 -3.20 -13.31
C LEU A 128 -1.33 -4.56 -13.07
N ARG A 129 -0.69 -5.35 -12.21
CA ARG A 129 -1.32 -6.49 -11.56
C ARG A 129 -1.94 -5.97 -10.27
N ILE A 130 -3.25 -6.14 -10.11
CA ILE A 130 -3.98 -5.52 -9.01
C ILE A 130 -4.80 -6.57 -8.27
N MET A 131 -4.70 -6.55 -6.94
CA MET A 131 -5.63 -7.21 -6.03
C MET A 131 -6.34 -6.12 -5.24
N SER A 132 -7.65 -6.05 -5.34
CA SER A 132 -8.45 -5.07 -4.62
C SER A 132 -9.22 -5.69 -3.47
N TYR A 133 -9.39 -4.91 -2.40
CA TYR A 133 -10.08 -5.34 -1.18
C TYR A 133 -11.15 -4.32 -0.84
N LYS A 134 -12.29 -4.81 -0.36
CA LYS A 134 -13.36 -3.95 0.10
C LYS A 134 -13.15 -3.54 1.55
N PHE A 135 -13.40 -2.25 1.84
CA PHE A 135 -13.58 -1.82 3.21
C PHE A 135 -14.96 -2.28 3.66
N LEU A 136 -15.00 -3.00 4.76
CA LEU A 136 -16.24 -3.17 5.51
C LEU A 136 -16.43 -1.93 6.37
N VAL A 137 -17.43 -1.17 6.03
CA VAL A 137 -17.81 0.00 6.82
C VAL A 137 -18.62 -0.45 8.03
#